data_3791bf0abd894b223cdd8d552ec31133
#
_entry.id   3791bf0abd894b223cdd8d552ec31133
#
_cell.length_a   1.000
_cell.length_b   1.000
_cell.length_c   1.000
_cell.angle_alpha   90.00
_cell.angle_beta   90.00
_cell.angle_gamma   90.00
#
_symmetry.space_group_name_H-M   'P 1'
#
loop_
_entity.id
_entity.type
_entity.pdbx_description
1 polymer ?
#
loop_
_entity_poly.entity_id
_entity_poly.type
_entity_poly.pdbx_seq_one_letter_code
_entity_poly.pdbx_strand_id
1 'polypeptide(L)'
;MAHHRGNNMDVKALSERNMLISKSMSETMIKRQSQECKVVTVKITNNKLNKTQKEALKMLFVEAKWIRNEMIGFGKENNIFDYEFKDSIQVMNKDKEFEMRERKYISAQQIQAVITEVKDNIKSLAKTKERGKRKIGSLKFTSEVKSINLKQYNATYKIKSETKIKVQGVPGDVKVKGLNQLPKNCDFANAKLLNKPDGYYIAITIYINKNELIDNFIPDTEIGIDMGVKDNITLSNGKKINVFIEETERLKNLQKKLHRQEKGSNNRYKTKKLIRKEYQKMGNRKEDISNKIVSELKSYETIYFQDENLVGWKNKKSLAHGSKKIQHSILGRVKSKLRNCDRAVMVDRYCPTTQTCVCGCKNKMTLDDRTYSCSECGYVNDRDTHSANMMILFGKESIGLEQTEFTPVEILASVAPLCGAVSRGRLNQEAASSLD
;
A
#
# COMPACT_ATOMS: atom_id res chain seq x y z
N MET A 1 9.36 14.87 -54.68
CA MET A 1 10.48 15.30 -53.83
C MET A 1 9.90 15.80 -52.49
N ALA A 2 9.89 14.97 -51.47
CA ALA A 2 9.37 15.33 -50.14
C ALA A 2 10.53 15.81 -49.31
N HIS A 3 10.52 17.08 -48.92
CA HIS A 3 11.49 17.70 -48.04
C HIS A 3 11.38 17.10 -46.63
N HIS A 4 12.29 16.22 -46.25
CA HIS A 4 12.61 15.93 -44.85
C HIS A 4 13.20 17.20 -44.21
N ARG A 5 12.40 17.97 -43.47
CA ARG A 5 12.89 18.93 -42.51
C ARG A 5 13.37 18.12 -41.28
N GLY A 6 14.63 17.72 -41.31
CA GLY A 6 15.33 17.27 -40.10
C GLY A 6 15.42 18.44 -39.15
N ASN A 7 14.78 18.33 -37.97
CA ASN A 7 15.05 19.21 -36.85
C ASN A 7 16.47 18.90 -36.35
N ASN A 8 17.50 19.53 -36.89
CA ASN A 8 18.79 19.64 -36.28
C ASN A 8 18.63 20.54 -35.03
N MET A 9 18.19 19.97 -33.92
CA MET A 9 18.38 20.64 -32.63
C MET A 9 19.89 20.70 -32.37
N ASP A 10 20.40 21.92 -32.20
CA ASP A 10 21.80 22.15 -31.86
C ASP A 10 22.18 21.29 -30.64
N VAL A 11 23.21 20.48 -30.76
CA VAL A 11 23.68 19.56 -29.71
C VAL A 11 23.98 20.34 -28.42
N LYS A 12 24.44 21.60 -28.54
CA LYS A 12 24.67 22.49 -27.41
C LYS A 12 23.37 22.88 -26.70
N ALA A 13 22.31 23.22 -27.44
CA ALA A 13 20.98 23.51 -26.87
C ALA A 13 20.35 22.30 -26.20
N LEU A 14 20.57 21.10 -26.73
CA LEU A 14 20.16 19.82 -26.11
C LEU A 14 20.90 19.57 -24.78
N SER A 15 22.21 19.81 -24.76
CA SER A 15 23.03 19.68 -23.55
C SER A 15 22.61 20.66 -22.47
N GLU A 16 22.44 21.94 -22.80
CA GLU A 16 21.95 22.96 -21.86
C GLU A 16 20.58 22.64 -21.30
N ARG A 17 19.65 22.16 -22.15
CA ARG A 17 18.32 21.70 -21.73
C ARG A 17 18.40 20.52 -20.76
N ASN A 18 19.25 19.54 -21.05
CA ASN A 18 19.43 18.36 -20.19
C ASN A 18 20.03 18.75 -18.84
N MET A 19 20.96 19.69 -18.81
CA MET A 19 21.54 20.23 -17.58
C MET A 19 20.48 20.95 -16.73
N LEU A 20 19.63 21.78 -17.34
CA LEU A 20 18.53 22.46 -16.64
C LEU A 20 17.51 21.45 -16.07
N ILE A 21 17.17 20.40 -16.83
CA ILE A 21 16.29 19.32 -16.36
C ILE A 21 16.93 18.60 -15.17
N SER A 22 18.21 18.25 -15.26
CA SER A 22 18.94 17.56 -14.18
C SER A 22 18.98 18.42 -12.90
N LYS A 23 19.27 19.71 -13.03
CA LYS A 23 19.25 20.66 -11.91
C LYS A 23 17.87 20.74 -11.25
N SER A 24 16.81 20.91 -12.04
CA SER A 24 15.43 20.96 -11.54
C SER A 24 15.00 19.64 -10.86
N MET A 25 15.47 18.50 -11.37
CA MET A 25 15.22 17.20 -10.73
C MET A 25 15.93 17.09 -9.37
N SER A 26 17.18 17.53 -9.28
CA SER A 26 17.95 17.55 -8.03
C SER A 26 17.31 18.46 -6.98
N GLU A 27 16.93 19.68 -7.36
CA GLU A 27 16.20 20.61 -6.49
C GLU A 27 14.89 20.01 -5.97
N THR A 28 14.13 19.36 -6.86
CA THR A 28 12.91 18.67 -6.47
C THR A 28 13.19 17.53 -5.48
N MET A 29 14.26 16.75 -5.70
CA MET A 29 14.64 15.64 -4.84
C MET A 29 15.03 16.12 -3.44
N ILE A 30 15.80 17.22 -3.33
CA ILE A 30 16.15 17.87 -2.07
C ILE A 30 14.88 18.36 -1.35
N LYS A 31 13.99 19.06 -2.07
CA LYS A 31 12.71 19.52 -1.52
C LYS A 31 11.89 18.35 -0.95
N ARG A 32 11.85 17.19 -1.63
CA ARG A 32 11.07 16.02 -1.19
C ARG A 32 11.58 15.38 0.10
N GLN A 33 12.85 15.57 0.46
CA GLN A 33 13.41 15.07 1.74
C GLN A 33 12.77 15.77 2.96
N SER A 34 12.43 17.06 2.83
CA SER A 34 11.75 17.85 3.87
C SER A 34 10.22 17.68 3.86
N GLN A 35 9.67 16.86 2.96
CA GLN A 35 8.23 16.70 2.79
C GLN A 35 7.76 15.29 3.12
N GLU A 36 6.52 15.17 3.61
CA GLU A 36 5.80 13.91 3.73
C GLU A 36 4.93 13.66 2.49
N CYS A 37 4.99 12.43 1.98
CA CYS A 37 4.17 11.98 0.85
C CYS A 37 2.86 11.39 1.34
N LYS A 38 1.73 11.96 0.92
CA LYS A 38 0.37 11.45 1.22
C LYS A 38 -0.41 11.19 -0.05
N VAL A 39 -1.34 10.23 0.02
CA VAL A 39 -2.26 9.94 -1.08
C VAL A 39 -3.69 10.20 -0.64
N VAL A 40 -4.33 11.18 -1.27
CA VAL A 40 -5.74 11.51 -1.03
C VAL A 40 -6.58 10.91 -2.14
N THR A 41 -7.59 10.12 -1.78
CA THR A 41 -8.48 9.47 -2.75
C THR A 41 -9.84 10.13 -2.79
N VAL A 42 -10.18 10.75 -3.92
CA VAL A 42 -11.45 11.42 -4.16
C VAL A 42 -12.36 10.58 -5.05
N LYS A 43 -13.67 10.62 -4.80
CA LYS A 43 -14.67 9.86 -5.56
C LYS A 43 -15.30 10.69 -6.64
N ILE A 44 -15.31 10.20 -7.89
CA ILE A 44 -16.07 10.81 -8.98
C ILE A 44 -17.58 10.57 -8.73
N THR A 45 -18.37 11.63 -8.82
CA THR A 45 -19.81 11.57 -8.56
C THR A 45 -20.56 11.06 -9.77
N ASN A 46 -20.78 9.74 -9.84
CA ASN A 46 -21.32 9.04 -11.02
C ASN A 46 -22.68 9.57 -11.51
N ASN A 47 -23.54 10.01 -10.61
CA ASN A 47 -24.87 10.57 -10.95
C ASN A 47 -24.82 12.00 -11.53
N LYS A 48 -23.67 12.65 -11.46
CA LYS A 48 -23.40 13.96 -12.05
C LYS A 48 -22.59 13.90 -13.36
N LEU A 49 -22.23 12.69 -13.81
CA LEU A 49 -21.60 12.48 -15.10
C LEU A 49 -22.65 12.44 -16.22
N ASN A 50 -22.41 13.16 -17.30
CA ASN A 50 -23.20 13.04 -18.52
C ASN A 50 -22.86 11.74 -19.31
N LYS A 51 -23.60 11.48 -20.39
CA LYS A 51 -23.44 10.25 -21.20
C LYS A 51 -22.04 10.15 -21.81
N THR A 52 -21.53 11.25 -22.36
CA THR A 52 -20.21 11.30 -23.00
C THR A 52 -19.07 11.10 -21.99
N GLN A 53 -19.14 11.68 -20.79
CA GLN A 53 -18.18 11.47 -19.72
C GLN A 53 -18.16 10.01 -19.19
N LYS A 54 -19.34 9.40 -19.06
CA LYS A 54 -19.44 7.97 -18.67
C LYS A 54 -18.82 7.07 -19.71
N GLU A 55 -19.07 7.35 -20.98
CA GLU A 55 -18.48 6.59 -22.10
C GLU A 55 -16.96 6.79 -22.14
N ALA A 56 -16.47 8.02 -22.06
CA ALA A 56 -15.04 8.32 -22.04
C ALA A 56 -14.32 7.61 -20.90
N LEU A 57 -14.83 7.70 -19.67
CA LEU A 57 -14.25 7.00 -18.51
C LEU A 57 -14.23 5.49 -18.71
N LYS A 58 -15.28 4.90 -19.25
CA LYS A 58 -15.32 3.47 -19.54
C LYS A 58 -14.29 3.09 -20.61
N MET A 59 -14.24 3.85 -21.70
CA MET A 59 -13.36 3.56 -22.83
C MET A 59 -11.90 3.76 -22.50
N LEU A 60 -11.52 4.72 -21.66
CA LEU A 60 -10.14 4.86 -21.17
C LEU A 60 -9.61 3.55 -20.57
N PHE A 61 -10.39 2.87 -19.74
CA PHE A 61 -10.00 1.58 -19.16
C PHE A 61 -10.02 0.43 -20.18
N VAL A 62 -10.89 0.50 -21.17
CA VAL A 62 -10.95 -0.49 -22.25
C VAL A 62 -9.73 -0.36 -23.16
N GLU A 63 -9.39 0.84 -23.59
CA GLU A 63 -8.22 1.11 -24.43
C GLU A 63 -6.90 0.79 -23.68
N ALA A 64 -6.80 1.16 -22.41
CA ALA A 64 -5.67 0.78 -21.57
C ALA A 64 -5.50 -0.76 -21.45
N LYS A 65 -6.61 -1.51 -21.38
CA LYS A 65 -6.60 -2.98 -21.41
C LYS A 65 -6.10 -3.50 -22.76
N TRP A 66 -6.55 -2.93 -23.87
CA TRP A 66 -6.09 -3.35 -25.20
C TRP A 66 -4.58 -3.19 -25.34
N ILE A 67 -4.05 -1.99 -25.05
CA ILE A 67 -2.62 -1.70 -25.11
C ILE A 67 -1.81 -2.65 -24.21
N ARG A 68 -2.26 -2.85 -22.98
CA ARG A 68 -1.60 -3.78 -22.08
C ARG A 68 -1.55 -5.20 -22.63
N ASN A 69 -2.65 -5.68 -23.18
CA ASN A 69 -2.73 -7.03 -23.73
C ASN A 69 -1.94 -7.18 -25.03
N GLU A 70 -1.97 -6.19 -25.92
CA GLU A 70 -1.12 -6.17 -27.11
C GLU A 70 0.36 -6.24 -26.76
N MET A 71 0.82 -5.41 -25.82
CA MET A 71 2.19 -5.46 -25.32
C MET A 71 2.57 -6.83 -24.73
N ILE A 72 1.65 -7.47 -23.99
CA ILE A 72 1.87 -8.83 -23.47
C ILE A 72 1.94 -9.86 -24.61
N GLY A 73 1.09 -9.70 -25.63
CA GLY A 73 1.13 -10.52 -26.84
C GLY A 73 2.46 -10.40 -27.56
N PHE A 74 2.91 -9.18 -27.84
CA PHE A 74 4.22 -8.89 -28.43
C PHE A 74 5.36 -9.53 -27.65
N GLY A 75 5.33 -9.42 -26.31
CA GLY A 75 6.38 -9.95 -25.44
C GLY A 75 6.40 -11.49 -25.31
N LYS A 76 5.52 -12.22 -25.97
CA LYS A 76 5.61 -13.69 -26.08
C LYS A 76 6.57 -14.15 -27.19
N GLU A 77 6.74 -13.34 -28.21
CA GLU A 77 7.54 -13.64 -29.41
C GLU A 77 8.77 -12.75 -29.51
N ASN A 78 8.74 -11.59 -28.86
CA ASN A 78 9.80 -10.58 -28.90
C ASN A 78 10.21 -10.15 -27.51
N ASN A 79 11.31 -9.39 -27.40
CA ASN A 79 11.67 -8.74 -26.16
C ASN A 79 10.65 -7.64 -25.84
N ILE A 80 9.89 -7.80 -24.75
CA ILE A 80 8.83 -6.89 -24.36
C ILE A 80 9.31 -5.45 -24.06
N PHE A 81 10.61 -5.27 -23.78
CA PHE A 81 11.17 -3.92 -23.57
C PHE A 81 11.33 -3.13 -24.87
N ASP A 82 11.31 -3.80 -26.03
CA ASP A 82 11.40 -3.19 -27.35
C ASP A 82 10.00 -2.82 -27.89
N TYR A 83 8.94 -3.10 -27.10
CA TYR A 83 7.60 -2.74 -27.52
C TYR A 83 7.45 -1.22 -27.65
N GLU A 84 7.03 -0.78 -28.84
CA GLU A 84 6.64 0.58 -29.17
C GLU A 84 5.17 0.62 -29.55
N PHE A 85 4.45 1.63 -29.05
CA PHE A 85 3.05 1.80 -29.35
C PHE A 85 2.88 2.43 -30.75
N LYS A 86 2.05 1.81 -31.58
CA LYS A 86 1.58 2.36 -32.85
C LYS A 86 0.21 3.02 -32.65
N ASP A 87 -0.21 3.89 -33.56
CA ASP A 87 -1.48 4.63 -33.43
C ASP A 87 -2.72 3.73 -33.42
N SER A 88 -2.63 2.53 -33.96
CA SER A 88 -3.66 1.49 -33.93
C SER A 88 -3.28 0.33 -33.00
N ILE A 89 -4.28 -0.28 -32.39
CA ILE A 89 -4.13 -1.35 -31.40
C ILE A 89 -4.70 -2.64 -31.98
N GLN A 90 -3.91 -3.71 -31.96
CA GLN A 90 -4.38 -5.04 -32.33
C GLN A 90 -5.22 -5.64 -31.20
N VAL A 91 -6.47 -5.94 -31.49
CA VAL A 91 -7.44 -6.46 -30.50
C VAL A 91 -8.07 -7.74 -31.03
N MET A 92 -8.17 -8.75 -30.17
CA MET A 92 -8.93 -9.96 -30.47
C MET A 92 -10.43 -9.68 -30.29
N ASN A 93 -11.22 -9.90 -31.31
CA ASN A 93 -12.68 -9.75 -31.31
C ASN A 93 -13.39 -10.94 -30.61
N LYS A 94 -14.71 -10.95 -30.61
CA LYS A 94 -15.50 -12.03 -29.99
C LYS A 94 -15.36 -13.36 -30.76
N ASP A 95 -15.11 -13.31 -32.03
CA ASP A 95 -14.97 -14.46 -32.93
C ASP A 95 -13.53 -15.01 -32.92
N LYS A 96 -12.69 -14.50 -32.05
CA LYS A 96 -11.27 -14.84 -31.87
C LYS A 96 -10.37 -14.43 -33.06
N GLU A 97 -10.79 -13.50 -33.87
CA GLU A 97 -10.02 -12.89 -34.91
C GLU A 97 -9.33 -11.62 -34.44
N PHE A 98 -8.20 -11.28 -35.04
CA PHE A 98 -7.51 -10.04 -34.75
C PHE A 98 -8.03 -8.92 -35.65
N GLU A 99 -8.37 -7.78 -35.05
CA GLU A 99 -8.75 -6.56 -35.72
C GLU A 99 -7.93 -5.38 -35.22
N MET A 100 -7.71 -4.40 -36.10
CA MET A 100 -7.03 -3.15 -35.73
C MET A 100 -8.06 -2.13 -35.27
N ARG A 101 -7.81 -1.49 -34.11
CA ARG A 101 -8.68 -0.43 -33.57
C ARG A 101 -7.88 0.82 -33.30
N GLU A 102 -8.44 1.96 -33.67
CA GLU A 102 -7.86 3.26 -33.32
C GLU A 102 -8.16 3.64 -31.88
N ARG A 103 -7.21 4.31 -31.26
CA ARG A 103 -7.41 4.92 -29.93
C ARG A 103 -8.27 6.19 -30.06
N LYS A 104 -9.16 6.42 -29.12
CA LYS A 104 -10.03 7.60 -29.15
C LYS A 104 -9.93 8.44 -27.88
N TYR A 105 -9.77 7.82 -26.75
CA TYR A 105 -9.87 8.48 -25.44
C TYR A 105 -8.54 8.53 -24.68
N ILE A 106 -7.72 7.51 -24.80
CA ILE A 106 -6.45 7.43 -24.09
C ILE A 106 -5.40 8.32 -24.74
N SER A 107 -4.72 9.15 -23.94
CA SER A 107 -3.68 10.05 -24.43
C SER A 107 -2.32 9.35 -24.54
N ALA A 108 -1.39 9.93 -25.33
CA ALA A 108 -0.04 9.42 -25.47
C ALA A 108 0.68 9.28 -24.11
N GLN A 109 0.53 10.24 -23.19
CA GLN A 109 1.10 10.15 -21.85
C GLN A 109 0.51 9.00 -21.00
N GLN A 110 -0.79 8.74 -21.14
CA GLN A 110 -1.45 7.62 -20.45
C GLN A 110 -1.02 6.28 -21.05
N ILE A 111 -0.84 6.19 -22.38
CA ILE A 111 -0.30 5.01 -23.06
C ILE A 111 1.09 4.70 -22.55
N GLN A 112 1.96 5.70 -22.53
CA GLN A 112 3.32 5.55 -22.02
C GLN A 112 3.34 5.15 -20.54
N ALA A 113 2.35 5.59 -19.77
CA ALA A 113 2.19 5.16 -18.37
C ALA A 113 1.79 3.67 -18.27
N VAL A 114 0.92 3.16 -19.14
CA VAL A 114 0.56 1.74 -19.19
C VAL A 114 1.76 0.88 -19.59
N ILE A 115 2.52 1.29 -20.61
CA ILE A 115 3.72 0.59 -21.07
C ILE A 115 4.77 0.54 -19.95
N THR A 116 5.04 1.68 -19.33
CA THR A 116 5.99 1.78 -18.20
C THR A 116 5.58 0.84 -17.05
N GLU A 117 4.29 0.84 -16.67
CA GLU A 117 3.78 -0.04 -15.61
C GLU A 117 4.01 -1.53 -15.92
N VAL A 118 3.84 -1.96 -17.16
CA VAL A 118 4.11 -3.35 -17.56
C VAL A 118 5.62 -3.65 -17.47
N LYS A 119 6.48 -2.76 -17.99
CA LYS A 119 7.94 -2.90 -17.91
C LYS A 119 8.43 -2.97 -16.46
N ASP A 120 7.92 -2.12 -15.58
CA ASP A 120 8.28 -2.08 -14.15
C ASP A 120 7.80 -3.32 -13.39
N ASN A 121 6.61 -3.84 -13.72
CA ASN A 121 6.13 -5.09 -13.16
C ASN A 121 7.06 -6.27 -13.51
N ILE A 122 7.57 -6.32 -14.73
CA ILE A 122 8.53 -7.37 -15.16
C ILE A 122 9.85 -7.23 -14.41
N LYS A 123 10.42 -6.02 -14.33
CA LYS A 123 11.64 -5.76 -13.56
C LYS A 123 11.48 -6.16 -12.10
N SER A 124 10.35 -5.86 -11.49
CA SER A 124 10.03 -6.26 -10.11
C SER A 124 9.94 -7.78 -9.95
N LEU A 125 9.35 -8.48 -10.93
CA LEU A 125 9.29 -9.94 -10.94
C LEU A 125 10.70 -10.55 -11.08
N ALA A 126 11.56 -10.02 -11.96
CA ALA A 126 12.94 -10.46 -12.14
C ALA A 126 13.73 -10.35 -10.82
N LYS A 127 13.70 -9.18 -10.16
CA LYS A 127 14.33 -8.99 -8.84
C LYS A 127 13.81 -9.97 -7.78
N THR A 128 12.54 -10.37 -7.84
CA THR A 128 11.96 -11.35 -6.91
C THR A 128 12.49 -12.76 -7.18
N LYS A 129 12.79 -13.10 -8.44
CA LYS A 129 13.40 -14.36 -8.86
C LYS A 129 14.85 -14.45 -8.35
N GLU A 130 15.64 -13.42 -8.61
CA GLU A 130 17.04 -13.33 -8.16
C GLU A 130 17.18 -13.57 -6.65
N ARG A 131 16.22 -13.08 -5.86
CA ARG A 131 16.16 -13.30 -4.41
C ARG A 131 15.73 -14.71 -4.00
N GLY A 132 15.55 -15.65 -4.93
CA GLY A 132 15.19 -17.05 -4.67
C GLY A 132 13.83 -17.29 -4.03
N LYS A 133 13.00 -16.26 -3.90
CA LYS A 133 11.81 -16.29 -3.02
C LYS A 133 10.55 -16.90 -3.62
N ARG A 134 10.44 -17.10 -4.95
CA ARG A 134 9.24 -17.69 -5.59
C ARG A 134 9.52 -18.19 -7.01
N LYS A 135 8.80 -19.26 -7.42
CA LYS A 135 8.62 -19.57 -8.86
C LYS A 135 7.85 -18.44 -9.51
N ILE A 136 8.42 -17.84 -10.56
CA ILE A 136 7.79 -16.73 -11.28
C ILE A 136 7.01 -17.29 -12.46
N GLY A 137 5.73 -16.95 -12.51
CA GLY A 137 4.89 -17.22 -13.66
C GLY A 137 5.09 -16.18 -14.77
N SER A 138 4.58 -16.50 -15.96
CA SER A 138 4.53 -15.57 -17.08
C SER A 138 3.49 -14.47 -16.87
N LEU A 139 3.66 -13.32 -17.52
CA LEU A 139 2.62 -12.30 -17.63
C LEU A 139 1.40 -12.88 -18.36
N LYS A 140 0.21 -12.67 -17.78
CA LYS A 140 -1.05 -13.13 -18.33
C LYS A 140 -1.85 -11.97 -18.89
N PHE A 141 -2.59 -12.21 -19.96
CA PHE A 141 -3.59 -11.28 -20.46
C PHE A 141 -4.59 -10.91 -19.36
N THR A 142 -4.96 -9.64 -19.30
CA THR A 142 -5.94 -9.16 -18.33
C THR A 142 -7.30 -8.95 -18.96
N SER A 143 -8.35 -9.32 -18.24
CA SER A 143 -9.73 -9.02 -18.65
C SER A 143 -10.16 -7.61 -18.26
N GLU A 144 -9.47 -6.96 -17.31
CA GLU A 144 -9.84 -5.65 -16.78
C GLU A 144 -8.60 -4.90 -16.29
N VAL A 145 -8.46 -3.63 -16.66
CA VAL A 145 -7.52 -2.69 -16.04
C VAL A 145 -8.26 -1.92 -14.94
N LYS A 146 -7.67 -1.81 -13.78
CA LYS A 146 -8.30 -1.18 -12.60
C LYS A 146 -7.75 0.19 -12.27
N SER A 147 -6.59 0.55 -12.83
CA SER A 147 -5.93 1.83 -12.61
C SER A 147 -5.25 2.32 -13.87
N ILE A 148 -5.25 3.63 -14.08
CA ILE A 148 -4.49 4.33 -15.13
C ILE A 148 -3.70 5.43 -14.43
N ASN A 149 -2.38 5.47 -14.64
CA ASN A 149 -1.53 6.49 -14.08
C ASN A 149 -1.70 7.82 -14.82
N LEU A 150 -1.87 8.89 -14.08
CA LEU A 150 -1.90 10.27 -14.52
C LEU A 150 -0.60 10.93 -14.06
N LYS A 151 0.42 10.90 -14.92
CA LYS A 151 1.81 11.17 -14.53
C LYS A 151 2.06 12.59 -14.04
N GLN A 152 1.33 13.59 -14.55
CA GLN A 152 1.68 15.00 -14.37
C GLN A 152 0.45 15.85 -14.02
N TYR A 153 0.55 16.60 -12.93
CA TYR A 153 -0.41 17.65 -12.59
C TYR A 153 -0.39 18.76 -13.64
N ASN A 154 -1.53 19.39 -13.87
CA ASN A 154 -1.80 20.37 -14.92
C ASN A 154 -1.77 19.85 -16.38
N ALA A 155 -1.21 18.68 -16.65
CA ALA A 155 -1.24 18.05 -17.99
C ALA A 155 -2.25 16.91 -18.06
N THR A 156 -2.07 15.84 -17.29
CA THR A 156 -2.96 14.65 -17.32
C THR A 156 -4.16 14.78 -16.40
N TYR A 157 -4.07 15.61 -15.37
CA TYR A 157 -5.20 16.01 -14.52
C TYR A 157 -4.97 17.40 -13.93
N LYS A 158 -6.07 18.09 -13.62
CA LYS A 158 -6.02 19.42 -12.99
C LYS A 158 -7.22 19.64 -12.08
N ILE A 159 -6.99 20.11 -10.86
CA ILE A 159 -8.04 20.55 -9.95
C ILE A 159 -8.53 21.93 -10.43
N LYS A 160 -9.83 22.04 -10.68
CA LYS A 160 -10.46 23.27 -11.21
C LYS A 160 -11.18 24.07 -10.13
N SER A 161 -11.73 23.37 -9.13
CA SER A 161 -12.38 23.96 -7.98
C SER A 161 -12.46 22.93 -6.85
N GLU A 162 -13.00 23.32 -5.70
CA GLU A 162 -13.18 22.44 -4.54
C GLU A 162 -14.00 21.17 -4.82
N THR A 163 -14.71 21.11 -5.94
CA THR A 163 -15.57 19.98 -6.30
C THR A 163 -15.35 19.44 -7.70
N LYS A 164 -14.43 20.01 -8.49
CA LYS A 164 -14.25 19.65 -9.91
C LYS A 164 -12.80 19.36 -10.26
N ILE A 165 -12.59 18.30 -11.02
CA ILE A 165 -11.29 17.90 -11.58
C ILE A 165 -11.45 17.71 -13.09
N LYS A 166 -10.48 18.22 -13.86
CA LYS A 166 -10.32 17.87 -15.27
C LYS A 166 -9.39 16.67 -15.36
N VAL A 167 -9.77 15.68 -16.15
CA VAL A 167 -8.96 14.46 -16.43
C VAL A 167 -8.77 14.38 -17.94
N GLN A 168 -7.55 14.19 -18.38
CA GLN A 168 -7.24 14.06 -19.82
C GLN A 168 -7.93 12.83 -20.41
N GLY A 169 -8.53 12.99 -21.59
CA GLY A 169 -9.34 11.96 -22.24
C GLY A 169 -10.80 11.93 -21.78
N VAL A 170 -11.20 12.78 -20.80
CA VAL A 170 -12.60 12.93 -20.39
C VAL A 170 -13.08 14.34 -20.76
N PRO A 171 -14.19 14.47 -21.50
CA PRO A 171 -14.72 15.78 -21.90
C PRO A 171 -15.18 16.61 -20.70
N GLY A 172 -14.77 17.89 -20.65
CA GLY A 172 -15.13 18.83 -19.59
C GLY A 172 -14.59 18.45 -18.21
N ASP A 173 -15.15 19.06 -17.17
CA ASP A 173 -14.77 18.81 -15.80
C ASP A 173 -15.68 17.77 -15.15
N VAL A 174 -15.10 16.88 -14.36
CA VAL A 174 -15.84 15.86 -13.60
C VAL A 174 -16.05 16.31 -12.16
N LYS A 175 -17.28 16.15 -11.65
CA LYS A 175 -17.59 16.46 -10.26
C LYS A 175 -17.09 15.34 -9.36
N VAL A 176 -16.39 15.72 -8.27
CA VAL A 176 -15.81 14.80 -7.28
C VAL A 176 -16.22 15.15 -5.87
N LYS A 177 -16.05 14.19 -4.94
CA LYS A 177 -16.21 14.36 -3.50
C LYS A 177 -14.92 14.02 -2.79
N GLY A 178 -14.53 14.79 -1.79
CA GLY A 178 -13.37 14.54 -0.93
C GLY A 178 -12.17 15.43 -1.22
N LEU A 179 -12.27 16.45 -2.07
CA LEU A 179 -11.19 17.44 -2.27
C LEU A 179 -10.91 18.32 -1.05
N ASN A 180 -11.89 18.46 -0.16
CA ASN A 180 -11.74 19.13 1.13
C ASN A 180 -10.74 18.46 2.08
N GLN A 181 -10.30 17.22 1.76
CA GLN A 181 -9.23 16.52 2.49
C GLN A 181 -7.83 16.98 2.07
N LEU A 182 -7.72 17.76 1.01
CA LEU A 182 -6.43 18.28 0.54
C LEU A 182 -6.01 19.46 1.41
N PRO A 183 -4.80 19.45 1.98
CA PRO A 183 -4.24 20.60 2.65
C PRO A 183 -4.12 21.81 1.72
N LYS A 184 -4.21 23.03 2.26
CA LYS A 184 -4.10 24.26 1.46
C LYS A 184 -2.72 24.41 0.84
N ASN A 185 -1.67 24.03 1.59
CA ASN A 185 -0.26 24.15 1.18
C ASN A 185 0.31 22.77 0.86
N CYS A 186 -0.01 22.21 -0.32
CA CYS A 186 0.57 20.95 -0.74
C CYS A 186 1.03 21.02 -2.19
N ASP A 187 2.10 20.29 -2.50
CA ASP A 187 2.55 20.10 -3.87
C ASP A 187 1.83 18.91 -4.48
N PHE A 188 1.23 19.10 -5.65
CA PHE A 188 0.61 18.01 -6.40
C PHE A 188 1.64 17.28 -7.27
N ALA A 189 1.59 15.95 -7.23
CA ALA A 189 2.44 15.10 -8.07
C ALA A 189 1.58 14.29 -9.07
N ASN A 190 1.89 13.02 -9.23
CA ASN A 190 1.09 12.13 -10.05
C ASN A 190 -0.25 11.77 -9.38
N ALA A 191 -1.19 11.29 -10.18
CA ALA A 191 -2.42 10.70 -9.67
C ALA A 191 -2.70 9.35 -10.35
N LYS A 192 -3.66 8.59 -9.83
CA LYS A 192 -4.18 7.37 -10.45
C LYS A 192 -5.68 7.48 -10.62
N LEU A 193 -6.16 7.32 -11.84
CA LEU A 193 -7.57 7.11 -12.09
C LEU A 193 -7.90 5.64 -11.79
N LEU A 194 -8.86 5.38 -10.90
CA LEU A 194 -9.19 4.05 -10.40
C LEU A 194 -10.61 3.65 -10.82
N ASN A 195 -10.76 2.43 -11.32
CA ASN A 195 -12.05 1.79 -11.59
C ASN A 195 -12.36 0.80 -10.46
N LYS A 196 -13.21 1.22 -9.50
CA LYS A 196 -13.66 0.38 -8.39
C LYS A 196 -15.07 -0.15 -8.63
N PRO A 197 -15.51 -1.21 -7.94
CA PRO A 197 -16.84 -1.81 -8.14
C PRO A 197 -18.02 -0.85 -7.95
N ASP A 198 -17.87 0.21 -7.16
CA ASP A 198 -18.90 1.22 -6.88
C ASP A 198 -18.72 2.53 -7.65
N GLY A 199 -17.74 2.61 -8.56
CA GLY A 199 -17.52 3.77 -9.43
C GLY A 199 -16.05 4.14 -9.60
N TYR A 200 -15.84 5.35 -10.13
CA TYR A 200 -14.50 5.85 -10.42
C TYR A 200 -13.96 6.73 -9.28
N TYR A 201 -12.65 6.68 -9.09
CA TYR A 201 -11.94 7.46 -8.09
C TYR A 201 -10.65 8.02 -8.70
N ILE A 202 -10.15 9.08 -8.09
CA ILE A 202 -8.82 9.62 -8.39
C ILE A 202 -8.03 9.61 -7.10
N ALA A 203 -6.93 8.87 -7.08
CA ALA A 203 -5.96 8.88 -5.99
C ALA A 203 -4.87 9.87 -6.35
N ILE A 204 -4.78 10.97 -5.62
CA ILE A 204 -3.88 12.10 -5.86
C ILE A 204 -2.72 11.99 -4.89
N THR A 205 -1.51 11.94 -5.40
CA THR A 205 -0.28 12.02 -4.60
C THR A 205 0.03 13.48 -4.32
N ILE A 206 0.20 13.82 -3.05
CA ILE A 206 0.56 15.15 -2.59
C ILE A 206 1.79 15.07 -1.69
N TYR A 207 2.51 16.18 -1.61
CA TYR A 207 3.63 16.36 -0.71
C TYR A 207 3.37 17.58 0.17
N ILE A 208 3.59 17.41 1.48
CA ILE A 208 3.34 18.44 2.51
C ILE A 208 4.64 18.62 3.28
N ASN A 209 5.01 19.86 3.58
CA ASN A 209 6.19 20.11 4.39
C ASN A 209 6.04 19.52 5.78
N LYS A 210 7.04 18.80 6.26
CA LYS A 210 7.00 18.15 7.58
C LYS A 210 6.74 19.15 8.69
N ASN A 211 7.24 20.35 8.58
CA ASN A 211 7.04 21.45 9.56
C ASN A 211 5.57 21.95 9.63
N GLU A 212 4.76 21.69 8.59
CA GLU A 212 3.32 22.04 8.56
C GLU A 212 2.44 20.90 9.11
N LEU A 213 3.03 19.74 9.38
CA LEU A 213 2.36 18.61 10.00
C LEU A 213 2.40 18.84 11.51
N ILE A 214 1.26 19.24 12.06
CA ILE A 214 1.09 19.26 13.51
C ILE A 214 0.99 17.80 13.96
N ASP A 215 2.12 17.25 14.39
CA ASP A 215 2.15 15.97 15.08
C ASP A 215 1.65 16.18 16.52
N ASN A 216 0.34 15.99 16.70
CA ASN A 216 -0.28 16.01 18.02
C ASN A 216 0.05 14.71 18.74
N PHE A 217 1.16 14.66 19.44
CA PHE A 217 1.50 13.60 20.37
C PHE A 217 1.83 14.20 21.74
N ILE A 218 1.74 13.37 22.77
CA ILE A 218 2.13 13.73 24.12
C ILE A 218 3.60 13.37 24.27
N PRO A 219 4.51 14.34 24.54
CA PRO A 219 5.92 14.07 24.75
C PRO A 219 6.15 13.05 25.87
N ASP A 220 7.27 12.35 25.79
CA ASP A 220 7.71 11.34 26.77
C ASP A 220 6.72 10.19 26.97
N THR A 221 5.83 9.93 26.00
CA THR A 221 4.87 8.83 26.06
C THR A 221 5.21 7.70 25.11
N GLU A 222 5.10 6.49 25.60
CA GLU A 222 5.41 5.26 24.88
C GLU A 222 4.26 4.28 24.94
N ILE A 223 4.11 3.48 23.91
CA ILE A 223 3.11 2.42 23.86
C ILE A 223 3.65 1.16 23.17
N GLY A 224 3.55 0.02 23.84
CA GLY A 224 3.82 -1.29 23.27
C GLY A 224 2.53 -1.92 22.75
N ILE A 225 2.65 -2.66 21.66
CA ILE A 225 1.53 -3.31 20.97
C ILE A 225 1.82 -4.79 20.78
N ASP A 226 1.01 -5.65 21.39
CA ASP A 226 0.94 -7.06 21.07
C ASP A 226 -0.18 -7.33 20.07
N MET A 227 0.10 -8.13 19.02
CA MET A 227 -0.86 -8.48 17.96
C MET A 227 -1.24 -9.95 18.07
N GLY A 228 -2.52 -10.24 18.34
CA GLY A 228 -3.02 -11.58 18.55
C GLY A 228 -4.18 -12.00 17.65
N VAL A 229 -4.50 -13.29 17.67
CA VAL A 229 -5.66 -13.85 16.94
C VAL A 229 -6.94 -13.75 17.77
N LYS A 230 -6.85 -13.90 19.10
CA LYS A 230 -7.98 -13.81 20.05
C LYS A 230 -8.28 -12.35 20.32
N ASP A 231 -7.34 -11.65 20.89
CA ASP A 231 -7.33 -10.20 21.05
C ASP A 231 -6.50 -9.63 19.88
N ASN A 232 -7.12 -8.78 19.05
CA ASN A 232 -6.43 -8.33 17.84
C ASN A 232 -5.23 -7.43 18.18
N ILE A 233 -5.40 -6.55 19.15
CA ILE A 233 -4.40 -5.60 19.58
C ILE A 233 -4.54 -5.46 21.10
N THR A 234 -3.48 -5.72 21.84
CA THR A 234 -3.36 -5.43 23.26
C THR A 234 -2.28 -4.38 23.43
N LEU A 235 -2.58 -3.34 24.15
CA LEU A 235 -1.67 -2.24 24.44
C LEU A 235 -1.01 -2.44 25.81
N SER A 236 0.19 -1.89 25.99
CA SER A 236 0.92 -1.97 27.26
C SER A 236 0.19 -1.35 28.46
N ASN A 237 -0.76 -0.43 28.21
CA ASN A 237 -1.65 0.13 29.21
C ASN A 237 -2.87 -0.77 29.56
N GLY A 238 -2.90 -2.01 29.06
CA GLY A 238 -3.97 -2.98 29.30
C GLY A 238 -5.19 -2.84 28.38
N LYS A 239 -5.28 -1.80 27.54
CA LYS A 239 -6.40 -1.64 26.61
C LYS A 239 -6.36 -2.72 25.53
N LYS A 240 -7.49 -3.43 25.35
CA LYS A 240 -7.67 -4.47 24.31
C LYS A 240 -8.62 -3.97 23.22
N ILE A 241 -8.22 -4.13 21.96
CA ILE A 241 -8.99 -3.73 20.79
C ILE A 241 -9.28 -4.95 19.93
N ASN A 242 -10.55 -5.34 19.86
CA ASN A 242 -11.02 -6.50 19.09
C ASN A 242 -11.95 -6.04 17.97
N VAL A 243 -11.49 -6.18 16.72
CA VAL A 243 -12.26 -5.81 15.54
C VAL A 243 -12.25 -6.90 14.50
N PHE A 244 -13.41 -7.48 14.27
CA PHE A 244 -13.67 -8.45 13.22
C PHE A 244 -14.77 -7.94 12.30
N ILE A 245 -14.47 -7.84 11.00
CA ILE A 245 -15.45 -7.47 9.98
C ILE A 245 -15.89 -8.73 9.26
N GLU A 246 -16.96 -9.33 9.75
CA GLU A 246 -17.51 -10.55 9.19
C GLU A 246 -18.26 -10.34 7.88
N GLU A 247 -18.45 -11.41 7.14
CA GLU A 247 -19.24 -11.43 5.93
C GLU A 247 -20.72 -11.19 6.26
N THR A 248 -21.33 -10.23 5.58
CA THR A 248 -22.76 -9.95 5.73
C THR A 248 -23.60 -11.09 5.16
N GLU A 249 -24.83 -11.29 5.69
CA GLU A 249 -25.76 -12.26 5.14
C GLU A 249 -26.04 -12.04 3.64
N ARG A 250 -26.08 -10.78 3.22
CA ARG A 250 -26.18 -10.42 1.79
C ARG A 250 -25.04 -10.98 0.98
N LEU A 251 -23.79 -10.89 1.47
CA LEU A 251 -22.63 -11.44 0.78
C LEU A 251 -22.71 -12.95 0.69
N LYS A 252 -23.04 -13.63 1.79
CA LYS A 252 -23.21 -15.09 1.83
C LYS A 252 -24.29 -15.56 0.83
N ASN A 253 -25.42 -14.85 0.76
CA ASN A 253 -26.51 -15.16 -0.18
C ASN A 253 -26.09 -14.93 -1.64
N LEU A 254 -25.31 -13.87 -1.92
CA LEU A 254 -24.76 -13.62 -3.26
C LEU A 254 -23.74 -14.71 -3.66
N GLN A 255 -22.94 -15.21 -2.72
CA GLN A 255 -22.00 -16.32 -2.96
C GLN A 255 -22.76 -17.62 -3.26
N LYS A 256 -23.81 -17.96 -2.49
CA LYS A 256 -24.70 -19.11 -2.76
C LYS A 256 -25.35 -18.99 -4.14
N LYS A 257 -25.86 -17.78 -4.49
CA LYS A 257 -26.43 -17.51 -5.82
C LYS A 257 -25.39 -17.67 -6.93
N LEU A 258 -24.16 -17.17 -6.74
CA LEU A 258 -23.08 -17.32 -7.72
C LEU A 258 -22.74 -18.77 -8.00
N HIS A 259 -22.78 -19.64 -6.99
CA HIS A 259 -22.48 -21.06 -7.11
C HIS A 259 -23.48 -21.81 -8.01
N ARG A 260 -24.76 -21.42 -7.95
CA ARG A 260 -25.84 -22.02 -8.76
C ARG A 260 -25.90 -21.51 -10.20
N GLN A 261 -25.19 -20.43 -10.53
CA GLN A 261 -25.23 -19.80 -11.85
C GLN A 261 -24.20 -20.40 -12.80
N GLU A 262 -24.59 -20.58 -14.07
CA GLU A 262 -23.75 -21.08 -15.14
C GLU A 262 -22.50 -20.22 -15.35
N LYS A 263 -21.36 -20.87 -15.59
CA LYS A 263 -20.09 -20.19 -15.89
C LYS A 263 -20.19 -19.49 -17.25
N GLY A 264 -19.84 -18.22 -17.31
CA GLY A 264 -19.90 -17.40 -18.55
C GLY A 264 -21.19 -16.58 -18.70
N SER A 265 -22.28 -16.90 -18.00
CA SER A 265 -23.56 -16.22 -18.16
C SER A 265 -23.51 -14.74 -17.70
N ASN A 266 -24.33 -13.90 -18.33
CA ASN A 266 -24.50 -12.49 -17.96
C ASN A 266 -25.00 -12.32 -16.52
N ASN A 267 -25.86 -13.22 -16.05
CA ASN A 267 -26.37 -13.19 -14.69
C ASN A 267 -25.26 -13.46 -13.66
N ARG A 268 -24.36 -14.41 -13.94
CA ARG A 268 -23.17 -14.67 -13.12
C ARG A 268 -22.24 -13.44 -13.10
N TYR A 269 -22.04 -12.77 -14.22
CA TYR A 269 -21.26 -11.52 -14.28
C TYR A 269 -21.87 -10.42 -13.40
N LYS A 270 -23.19 -10.21 -13.47
CA LYS A 270 -23.93 -9.25 -12.61
C LYS A 270 -23.75 -9.59 -11.12
N THR A 271 -23.89 -10.87 -10.76
CA THR A 271 -23.72 -11.34 -9.37
C THR A 271 -22.28 -11.13 -8.88
N LYS A 272 -21.26 -11.44 -9.70
CA LYS A 272 -19.84 -11.14 -9.37
C LYS A 272 -19.62 -9.64 -9.09
N LYS A 273 -20.26 -8.77 -9.85
CA LYS A 273 -20.16 -7.31 -9.64
C LYS A 273 -20.77 -6.88 -8.29
N LEU A 274 -21.88 -7.48 -7.89
CA LEU A 274 -22.49 -7.24 -6.58
C LEU A 274 -21.60 -7.75 -5.43
N ILE A 275 -21.05 -8.94 -5.55
CA ILE A 275 -20.10 -9.52 -4.58
C ILE A 275 -18.87 -8.61 -4.42
N ARG A 276 -18.30 -8.12 -5.52
CA ARG A 276 -17.16 -7.18 -5.48
C ARG A 276 -17.52 -5.87 -4.73
N LYS A 277 -18.74 -5.38 -4.88
CA LYS A 277 -19.21 -4.20 -4.12
C LYS A 277 -19.30 -4.47 -2.63
N GLU A 278 -19.81 -5.63 -2.21
CA GLU A 278 -19.88 -5.99 -0.79
C GLU A 278 -18.47 -6.13 -0.19
N TYR A 279 -17.54 -6.82 -0.87
CA TYR A 279 -16.14 -6.88 -0.42
C TYR A 279 -15.48 -5.49 -0.34
N GLN A 280 -15.81 -4.59 -1.26
CA GLN A 280 -15.30 -3.21 -1.19
C GLN A 280 -15.83 -2.49 0.05
N LYS A 281 -17.12 -2.62 0.39
CA LYS A 281 -17.69 -2.02 1.61
C LYS A 281 -16.99 -2.54 2.86
N MET A 282 -16.77 -3.87 2.94
CA MET A 282 -16.01 -4.48 4.04
C MET A 282 -14.58 -3.93 4.10
N GLY A 283 -13.91 -3.82 2.94
CA GLY A 283 -12.58 -3.23 2.83
C GLY A 283 -12.52 -1.77 3.29
N ASN A 284 -13.49 -0.96 2.90
CA ASN A 284 -13.58 0.45 3.32
C ASN A 284 -13.81 0.56 4.84
N ARG A 285 -14.67 -0.30 5.42
CA ARG A 285 -14.91 -0.33 6.86
C ARG A 285 -13.67 -0.72 7.65
N LYS A 286 -12.92 -1.73 7.17
CA LYS A 286 -11.62 -2.11 7.76
C LYS A 286 -10.62 -0.96 7.70
N GLU A 287 -10.58 -0.24 6.57
CA GLU A 287 -9.68 0.89 6.37
C GLU A 287 -10.00 2.04 7.33
N ASP A 288 -11.28 2.42 7.45
CA ASP A 288 -11.73 3.47 8.35
C ASP A 288 -11.36 3.16 9.82
N ILE A 289 -11.68 1.95 10.28
CA ILE A 289 -11.37 1.53 11.66
C ILE A 289 -9.85 1.50 11.88
N SER A 290 -9.08 0.96 10.92
CA SER A 290 -7.63 0.93 11.02
C SER A 290 -7.01 2.33 11.06
N ASN A 291 -7.58 3.29 10.31
CA ASN A 291 -7.15 4.69 10.37
C ASN A 291 -7.41 5.31 11.75
N LYS A 292 -8.58 5.06 12.32
CA LYS A 292 -8.94 5.57 13.66
C LYS A 292 -8.00 5.02 14.74
N ILE A 293 -7.74 3.71 14.72
CA ILE A 293 -6.83 3.07 15.67
C ILE A 293 -5.41 3.62 15.53
N VAL A 294 -4.89 3.70 14.30
CA VAL A 294 -3.53 4.23 14.09
C VAL A 294 -3.46 5.72 14.42
N SER A 295 -4.53 6.49 14.21
CA SER A 295 -4.60 7.90 14.63
C SER A 295 -4.55 8.03 16.15
N GLU A 296 -5.22 7.14 16.88
CA GLU A 296 -5.14 7.08 18.34
C GLU A 296 -3.73 6.69 18.82
N LEU A 297 -3.12 5.67 18.20
CA LEU A 297 -1.76 5.26 18.52
C LEU A 297 -0.72 6.37 18.25
N LYS A 298 -0.96 7.21 17.28
CA LYS A 298 -0.12 8.37 16.98
C LYS A 298 -0.19 9.50 18.03
N SER A 299 -1.04 9.40 19.05
CA SER A 299 -0.96 10.29 20.21
C SER A 299 0.23 10.02 21.12
N TYR A 300 0.87 8.86 20.99
CA TYR A 300 2.11 8.52 21.69
C TYR A 300 3.33 8.95 20.87
N GLU A 301 4.38 9.35 21.55
CA GLU A 301 5.65 9.74 20.92
C GLU A 301 6.32 8.54 20.28
N THR A 302 6.41 7.42 20.96
CA THR A 302 7.02 6.20 20.44
C THR A 302 6.06 5.01 20.52
N ILE A 303 5.99 4.26 19.42
CA ILE A 303 5.10 3.10 19.28
C ILE A 303 5.94 1.86 18.99
N TYR A 304 5.91 0.85 19.85
CA TYR A 304 6.65 -0.40 19.68
C TYR A 304 5.72 -1.53 19.28
N PHE A 305 6.07 -2.29 18.22
CA PHE A 305 5.29 -3.43 17.75
C PHE A 305 6.16 -4.49 17.09
N GLN A 306 5.76 -5.76 17.18
CA GLN A 306 6.54 -6.88 16.62
C GLN A 306 6.27 -7.11 15.12
N ASP A 307 7.30 -7.56 14.36
CA ASP A 307 7.17 -7.93 12.95
C ASP A 307 6.48 -9.29 12.76
N GLU A 308 5.24 -9.42 13.21
CA GLU A 308 4.47 -10.65 13.13
C GLU A 308 4.23 -11.17 11.72
N ASN A 309 4.40 -12.47 11.50
CA ASN A 309 4.13 -13.10 10.22
C ASN A 309 2.64 -13.49 10.07
N LEU A 310 1.78 -12.49 9.89
CA LEU A 310 0.33 -12.70 9.73
C LEU A 310 -0.05 -13.61 8.55
N VAL A 311 0.78 -13.67 7.50
CA VAL A 311 0.57 -14.58 6.36
C VAL A 311 0.88 -16.02 6.78
N GLY A 312 1.95 -16.22 7.55
CA GLY A 312 2.28 -17.52 8.13
C GLY A 312 1.17 -18.03 9.06
N TRP A 313 0.62 -17.17 9.90
CA TRP A 313 -0.50 -17.52 10.78
C TRP A 313 -1.73 -17.98 10.01
N LYS A 314 -2.06 -17.33 8.90
CA LYS A 314 -3.17 -17.71 8.03
C LYS A 314 -3.00 -19.11 7.42
N ASN A 315 -1.76 -19.53 7.17
CA ASN A 315 -1.45 -20.79 6.47
C ASN A 315 -1.18 -21.96 7.41
N LYS A 316 -1.07 -21.74 8.73
CA LYS A 316 -0.86 -22.83 9.71
C LYS A 316 -2.12 -23.69 9.82
N LYS A 317 -1.98 -25.01 9.57
CA LYS A 317 -3.06 -25.98 9.67
C LYS A 317 -3.66 -26.06 11.09
N SER A 318 -2.83 -25.90 12.12
CA SER A 318 -3.26 -25.87 13.53
C SER A 318 -4.18 -24.70 13.88
N LEU A 319 -4.22 -23.65 13.03
CA LEU A 319 -5.05 -22.45 13.19
C LEU A 319 -6.21 -22.40 12.18
N ALA A 320 -6.76 -23.54 11.76
CA ALA A 320 -7.81 -23.59 10.73
C ALA A 320 -8.99 -22.63 11.03
N HIS A 321 -9.44 -22.56 12.28
CA HIS A 321 -10.45 -21.59 12.74
C HIS A 321 -9.89 -20.16 12.85
N GLY A 322 -8.59 -20.00 13.13
CA GLY A 322 -7.90 -18.70 13.19
C GLY A 322 -7.71 -18.04 11.82
N SER A 323 -7.63 -18.82 10.73
CA SER A 323 -7.47 -18.30 9.37
C SER A 323 -8.60 -17.33 8.97
N LYS A 324 -9.86 -17.67 9.27
CA LYS A 324 -11.00 -16.77 9.03
C LYS A 324 -10.93 -15.53 9.92
N LYS A 325 -10.60 -15.68 11.21
CA LYS A 325 -10.46 -14.57 12.15
C LYS A 325 -9.40 -13.59 11.66
N ILE A 326 -8.22 -14.07 11.27
CA ILE A 326 -7.15 -13.24 10.70
C ILE A 326 -7.61 -12.53 9.42
N GLN A 327 -8.30 -13.23 8.52
CA GLN A 327 -8.85 -12.64 7.30
C GLN A 327 -9.88 -11.54 7.60
N HIS A 328 -10.69 -11.69 8.62
CA HIS A 328 -11.72 -10.73 9.03
C HIS A 328 -11.16 -9.61 9.93
N SER A 329 -9.99 -9.78 10.52
CA SER A 329 -9.33 -8.80 11.37
C SER A 329 -8.81 -7.59 10.58
N ILE A 330 -8.35 -6.60 11.32
CA ILE A 330 -7.70 -5.38 10.79
C ILE A 330 -6.18 -5.42 10.92
N LEU A 331 -5.60 -6.47 11.52
CA LEU A 331 -4.18 -6.57 11.89
C LEU A 331 -3.23 -6.21 10.75
N GLY A 332 -3.43 -6.80 9.56
CA GLY A 332 -2.57 -6.54 8.41
C GLY A 332 -2.57 -5.08 7.95
N ARG A 333 -3.69 -4.36 8.14
CA ARG A 333 -3.79 -2.94 7.79
C ARG A 333 -3.10 -2.06 8.84
N VAL A 334 -3.35 -2.34 10.12
CA VAL A 334 -2.70 -1.62 11.21
C VAL A 334 -1.19 -1.80 11.13
N LYS A 335 -0.71 -3.03 11.01
CA LYS A 335 0.72 -3.32 10.84
C LYS A 335 1.33 -2.58 9.64
N SER A 336 0.67 -2.59 8.48
CA SER A 336 1.16 -1.88 7.29
C SER A 336 1.24 -0.37 7.49
N LYS A 337 0.32 0.21 8.27
CA LYS A 337 0.33 1.65 8.57
C LYS A 337 1.40 2.02 9.60
N LEU A 338 1.59 1.18 10.62
CA LEU A 338 2.66 1.38 11.61
C LEU A 338 4.05 1.28 10.97
N ARG A 339 4.27 0.36 10.03
CA ARG A 339 5.54 0.29 9.27
C ARG A 339 5.90 1.57 8.50
N ASN A 340 4.90 2.37 8.15
CA ASN A 340 5.09 3.65 7.46
C ASN A 340 4.94 4.84 8.40
N CYS A 341 5.04 4.63 9.70
CA CYS A 341 5.00 5.67 10.71
C CYS A 341 6.41 5.88 11.25
N ASP A 342 6.94 7.10 11.14
CA ASP A 342 8.33 7.43 11.54
C ASP A 342 8.57 7.23 13.04
N ARG A 343 7.50 7.28 13.86
CA ARG A 343 7.54 7.09 15.32
C ARG A 343 7.29 5.65 15.76
N ALA A 344 7.18 4.71 14.82
CA ALA A 344 6.94 3.31 15.14
C ALA A 344 8.23 2.49 15.01
N VAL A 345 8.63 1.87 16.12
CA VAL A 345 9.78 0.97 16.23
C VAL A 345 9.31 -0.46 16.06
N MET A 346 9.91 -1.16 15.11
CA MET A 346 9.56 -2.55 14.82
C MET A 346 10.54 -3.52 15.49
N VAL A 347 10.04 -4.26 16.46
CA VAL A 347 10.77 -5.30 17.18
C VAL A 347 10.86 -6.58 16.35
N ASP A 348 12.00 -7.29 16.42
CA ASP A 348 12.17 -8.54 15.69
C ASP A 348 11.15 -9.60 16.15
N ARG A 349 10.65 -10.39 15.19
CA ARG A 349 9.64 -11.44 15.44
C ARG A 349 10.10 -12.58 16.34
N TYR A 350 11.40 -12.74 16.49
CA TYR A 350 11.98 -13.81 17.30
C TYR A 350 12.25 -13.39 18.74
N CYS A 351 12.05 -12.11 19.08
CA CYS A 351 12.12 -11.66 20.46
C CYS A 351 11.06 -12.37 21.31
N PRO A 352 11.44 -13.04 22.40
CA PRO A 352 10.53 -13.87 23.20
C PRO A 352 9.73 -13.03 24.20
N THR A 353 8.95 -12.09 23.71
CA THR A 353 8.19 -11.10 24.50
C THR A 353 7.21 -11.70 25.50
N THR A 354 6.67 -12.90 25.20
CA THR A 354 5.73 -13.61 26.10
C THR A 354 6.42 -14.47 27.17
N GLN A 355 7.73 -14.73 27.04
CA GLN A 355 8.46 -15.66 27.92
C GLN A 355 9.48 -14.93 28.79
N THR A 356 9.88 -13.73 28.44
CA THR A 356 10.89 -12.94 29.16
C THR A 356 10.21 -12.03 30.17
N CYS A 357 10.67 -12.02 31.39
CA CYS A 357 10.20 -11.12 32.46
C CYS A 357 10.90 -9.76 32.39
N VAL A 358 10.31 -8.76 33.00
CA VAL A 358 10.95 -7.44 33.22
C VAL A 358 12.26 -7.56 34.05
N CYS A 359 12.41 -8.61 34.86
CA CYS A 359 13.65 -8.91 35.58
C CYS A 359 14.70 -9.67 34.75
N GLY A 360 14.42 -9.95 33.47
CA GLY A 360 15.30 -10.69 32.55
C GLY A 360 15.15 -12.21 32.59
N CYS A 361 14.46 -12.78 33.57
CA CYS A 361 14.28 -14.23 33.68
C CYS A 361 13.35 -14.75 32.56
N LYS A 362 13.61 -15.97 32.10
CA LYS A 362 12.80 -16.66 31.09
C LYS A 362 11.89 -17.69 31.76
N ASN A 363 10.60 -17.54 31.58
CA ASN A 363 9.59 -18.46 32.04
C ASN A 363 8.95 -19.21 30.85
N LYS A 364 8.82 -20.52 31.00
CA LYS A 364 8.10 -21.30 29.95
C LYS A 364 6.62 -21.01 30.05
N MET A 365 6.04 -20.64 28.91
CA MET A 365 4.61 -20.42 28.78
C MET A 365 4.03 -21.22 27.61
N THR A 366 2.81 -21.72 27.79
CA THR A 366 2.04 -22.37 26.74
C THR A 366 1.08 -21.38 26.08
N LEU A 367 0.46 -21.76 24.96
CA LEU A 367 -0.53 -20.93 24.29
C LEU A 367 -1.84 -20.78 25.07
N ASP A 368 -2.09 -21.69 26.01
CA ASP A 368 -3.32 -21.70 26.82
C ASP A 368 -3.21 -20.84 28.08
N ASP A 369 -1.97 -20.57 28.54
CA ASP A 369 -1.73 -19.68 29.67
C ASP A 369 -2.18 -18.27 29.34
N ARG A 370 -2.96 -17.67 30.24
CA ARG A 370 -3.47 -16.30 30.08
C ARG A 370 -2.85 -15.31 31.06
N THR A 371 -2.31 -15.81 32.13
CA THR A 371 -1.61 -15.02 33.14
C THR A 371 -0.12 -15.31 33.08
N TYR A 372 0.67 -14.29 32.94
CA TYR A 372 2.12 -14.37 33.11
C TYR A 372 2.47 -14.31 34.59
N SER A 373 3.31 -15.21 35.05
CA SER A 373 3.82 -15.21 36.42
C SER A 373 5.31 -15.52 36.39
N CYS A 374 6.13 -14.67 37.00
CA CYS A 374 7.56 -14.88 37.10
C CYS A 374 7.90 -15.62 38.40
N SER A 375 8.60 -16.75 38.27
CA SER A 375 9.07 -17.54 39.44
C SER A 375 10.14 -16.86 40.25
N GLU A 376 10.92 -15.95 39.64
CA GLU A 376 12.05 -15.30 40.32
C GLU A 376 11.65 -14.02 41.04
N CYS A 377 10.92 -13.10 40.39
CA CYS A 377 10.59 -11.81 40.99
C CYS A 377 9.14 -11.69 41.46
N GLY A 378 8.30 -12.72 41.24
CA GLY A 378 6.89 -12.69 41.64
C GLY A 378 5.99 -11.79 40.81
N TYR A 379 6.50 -11.19 39.72
CA TYR A 379 5.70 -10.34 38.83
C TYR A 379 4.58 -11.13 38.17
N VAL A 380 3.36 -10.63 38.26
CA VAL A 380 2.14 -11.24 37.66
C VAL A 380 1.41 -10.22 36.79
N ASN A 381 1.02 -10.60 35.61
CA ASN A 381 0.24 -9.75 34.69
C ASN A 381 -0.57 -10.58 33.69
N ASP A 382 -1.54 -9.98 32.99
CA ASP A 382 -2.14 -10.57 31.79
C ASP A 382 -1.04 -10.83 30.74
N ARG A 383 -1.01 -12.02 30.13
CA ARG A 383 0.06 -12.43 29.21
C ARG A 383 0.22 -11.48 28.03
N ASP A 384 -0.90 -11.04 27.42
CA ASP A 384 -0.85 -10.22 26.22
C ASP A 384 -0.45 -8.77 26.59
N THR A 385 -0.86 -8.27 27.75
CA THR A 385 -0.40 -6.98 28.32
C THR A 385 1.07 -7.04 28.70
N HIS A 386 1.52 -8.15 29.31
CA HIS A 386 2.93 -8.39 29.59
C HIS A 386 3.76 -8.36 28.30
N SER A 387 3.33 -9.10 27.25
CA SER A 387 3.99 -9.10 25.96
C SER A 387 4.10 -7.68 25.37
N ALA A 388 3.04 -6.88 25.46
CA ALA A 388 3.05 -5.49 25.01
C ALA A 388 4.04 -4.61 25.79
N ASN A 389 4.18 -4.81 27.11
CA ASN A 389 5.22 -4.14 27.92
C ASN A 389 6.62 -4.54 27.49
N MET A 390 6.84 -5.83 27.24
CA MET A 390 8.13 -6.33 26.75
C MET A 390 8.50 -5.81 25.35
N MET A 391 7.51 -5.44 24.52
CA MET A 391 7.78 -4.75 23.24
C MET A 391 8.50 -3.42 23.44
N ILE A 392 8.17 -2.67 24.49
CA ILE A 392 8.85 -1.40 24.81
C ILE A 392 10.31 -1.67 25.18
N LEU A 393 10.55 -2.64 26.07
CA LEU A 393 11.91 -2.97 26.52
C LEU A 393 12.79 -3.43 25.36
N PHE A 394 12.36 -4.43 24.60
CA PHE A 394 13.12 -4.92 23.43
C PHE A 394 13.26 -3.87 22.34
N GLY A 395 12.28 -2.99 22.18
CA GLY A 395 12.35 -1.90 21.22
C GLY A 395 13.38 -0.85 21.61
N LYS A 396 13.46 -0.46 22.87
CA LYS A 396 14.51 0.45 23.39
C LYS A 396 15.90 -0.14 23.22
N GLU A 397 16.06 -1.40 23.58
CA GLU A 397 17.33 -2.12 23.37
C GLU A 397 17.74 -2.13 21.90
N SER A 398 16.78 -2.35 20.97
CA SER A 398 17.05 -2.41 19.53
C SER A 398 17.53 -1.09 18.93
N ILE A 399 17.17 0.05 19.50
CA ILE A 399 17.56 1.39 19.04
C ILE A 399 18.73 1.99 19.85
N GLY A 400 19.30 1.19 20.80
CA GLY A 400 20.45 1.60 21.61
C GLY A 400 20.13 2.72 22.61
N LEU A 401 18.86 2.90 22.97
CA LEU A 401 18.47 3.79 24.07
C LEU A 401 18.75 3.07 25.38
N GLU A 402 19.55 3.69 26.24
CA GLU A 402 19.75 3.23 27.61
C GLU A 402 18.40 3.18 28.34
N GLN A 403 18.24 2.16 29.17
CA GLN A 403 17.02 1.96 29.95
C GLN A 403 16.90 3.05 31.01
N THR A 404 16.14 4.09 30.70
CA THR A 404 15.73 5.05 31.73
C THR A 404 14.45 4.53 32.37
N GLU A 405 14.62 4.08 33.63
CA GLU A 405 13.62 3.91 34.68
C GLU A 405 12.24 3.36 34.30
N PHE A 406 12.10 2.04 34.24
CA PHE A 406 10.85 1.39 34.62
C PHE A 406 10.90 1.13 36.14
N THR A 407 10.21 1.95 36.90
CA THR A 407 9.94 1.60 38.29
C THR A 407 8.86 0.50 38.33
N PRO A 408 9.06 -0.61 39.04
CA PRO A 408 9.97 -0.77 40.13
C PRO A 408 11.05 -1.77 39.82
N VAL A 409 12.21 -1.41 39.36
CA VAL A 409 13.31 -2.37 39.44
C VAL A 409 14.70 -1.76 39.20
N GLU A 410 15.40 -1.56 40.25
CA GLU A 410 16.86 -1.42 40.31
C GLU A 410 17.61 -2.69 39.85
N ILE A 411 16.94 -3.68 39.23
CA ILE A 411 17.49 -5.03 39.01
C ILE A 411 18.01 -5.23 37.57
N LEU A 412 17.81 -4.28 36.63
CA LEU A 412 18.12 -4.51 35.21
C LEU A 412 19.56 -4.15 34.78
N ALA A 413 20.43 -3.76 35.65
CA ALA A 413 21.82 -3.40 35.33
C ALA A 413 22.72 -4.59 34.89
N SER A 414 22.22 -5.82 34.83
CA SER A 414 23.00 -7.02 34.52
C SER A 414 22.46 -7.91 33.40
N VAL A 415 21.49 -7.43 32.60
CA VAL A 415 20.91 -8.29 31.54
C VAL A 415 21.77 -8.20 30.29
N ALA A 416 22.42 -9.30 29.94
CA ALA A 416 23.02 -9.47 28.62
C ALA A 416 21.96 -9.33 27.52
N PRO A 417 22.29 -8.84 26.30
CA PRO A 417 21.33 -8.63 25.22
C PRO A 417 20.48 -9.87 24.98
N LEU A 418 19.18 -9.75 25.19
CA LEU A 418 18.20 -10.85 25.17
C LEU A 418 17.83 -11.31 23.75
N CYS A 419 18.11 -10.48 22.76
CA CYS A 419 18.01 -10.83 21.35
C CYS A 419 19.39 -10.75 20.71
N GLY A 420 19.82 -11.83 20.07
CA GLY A 420 20.98 -11.76 19.16
C GLY A 420 20.79 -10.62 18.16
N ALA A 421 21.86 -9.93 17.84
CA ALA A 421 21.93 -8.68 17.10
C ALA A 421 20.78 -8.54 16.08
N VAL A 422 19.94 -7.54 16.30
CA VAL A 422 18.94 -7.15 15.33
C VAL A 422 19.70 -6.91 14.02
N SER A 423 19.48 -7.73 13.00
CA SER A 423 20.02 -7.46 11.69
C SER A 423 19.48 -6.10 11.29
N ARG A 424 20.28 -5.05 11.46
CA ARG A 424 20.03 -3.75 10.83
C ARG A 424 19.74 -4.07 9.38
N GLY A 425 18.50 -3.84 8.97
CA GLY A 425 18.14 -4.04 7.59
C GLY A 425 19.21 -3.35 6.74
N ARG A 426 19.78 -4.09 5.80
CA ARG A 426 20.77 -3.60 4.85
C ARG A 426 20.16 -2.43 4.06
N LEU A 427 20.25 -1.26 4.63
CA LEU A 427 20.10 0.02 3.97
C LEU A 427 21.37 0.78 4.31
N ASN A 428 22.21 0.99 3.30
CA ASN A 428 23.44 1.78 3.30
C ASN A 428 24.75 1.09 3.74
N GLN A 429 25.18 0.07 2.97
CA GLN A 429 26.60 -0.31 2.92
C GLN A 429 27.17 -0.38 1.49
N GLU A 430 26.51 0.18 0.49
CA GLU A 430 27.07 0.28 -0.88
C GLU A 430 27.56 1.68 -1.29
N ALA A 431 27.72 2.60 -0.32
CA ALA A 431 28.18 3.97 -0.62
C ALA A 431 29.55 4.33 -0.01
N ALA A 432 30.33 3.36 0.50
CA ALA A 432 31.61 3.66 1.17
C ALA A 432 32.79 2.81 0.70
N SER A 433 32.76 2.25 -0.52
CA SER A 433 33.92 1.49 -1.05
C SER A 433 34.23 1.83 -2.51
N SER A 434 34.22 3.11 -2.87
CA SER A 434 34.80 3.58 -4.13
C SER A 434 35.36 4.99 -3.97
N LEU A 435 36.31 5.14 -3.06
CA LEU A 435 37.29 6.22 -3.01
C LEU A 435 38.49 5.66 -2.26
N ASP A 436 39.33 4.93 -3.00
CA ASP A 436 40.79 4.89 -2.96
C ASP A 436 41.30 4.33 -4.31
#